data_a5cf30d46a5837e521bcbd54e62ce408
#
_entry.id   a5cf30d46a5837e521bcbd54e62ce408
#
_cell.length_a   1.000
_cell.length_b   1.000
_cell.length_c   1.000
_cell.angle_alpha   90.00
_cell.angle_beta   90.00
_cell.angle_gamma   90.00
#
_symmetry.space_group_name_H-M   'P 1'
#
loop_
_entity.id
_entity.type
_entity.pdbx_description
1 polymer ?
#
loop_
_entity_poly.entity_id
_entity_poly.type
_entity_poly.pdbx_seq_one_letter_code
_entity_poly.pdbx_strand_id
1 'polypeptide(L)'
;ITGDHGVTASAIARQLGMGDDIKAITGPELEHMDEAAMRQAVAEARVFARASPEHKLRLVRALQANGEVVSMTGDGVNDAPALKQADVGVAMGMKGTEAAKQAGAIVLADDNFASIAHAVEEGRTVYDNLRKTVTFLLPINGGESLSLLLAVLLGIALPITPVQVLWVNMVSSVALAMVLAFEPTEADVMQRPPRRPDEPMLSRFVIWRIFFVSALFLAGIFGMYQWMLSQGATVEAARTVAVNTLVCMEVFYLFSVRYLKAPSFTVQGVKGTPRVLVAVFGVFALQLLFTYAPFMQSLFASEALSLSTGMVVVLAGVVVLVILEIEKALLRRLGLGL
;
A
#
# COMPACT_ATOMS: atom_id res chain seq x y z
N ILE A 1 -3.47 -31.75 2.83
CA ILE A 1 -3.20 -32.88 1.93
C ILE A 1 -2.06 -33.69 2.54
N THR A 2 -2.22 -35.02 2.71
CA THR A 2 -1.21 -35.86 3.37
C THR A 2 -1.13 -37.26 2.71
N GLY A 3 0.01 -37.93 2.87
CA GLY A 3 0.21 -39.34 2.55
C GLY A 3 -0.34 -40.31 3.63
N ASP A 4 -0.72 -39.81 4.82
CA ASP A 4 -1.20 -40.58 5.95
C ASP A 4 -2.58 -41.17 5.72
N HIS A 5 -2.95 -42.10 6.61
CA HIS A 5 -4.30 -42.71 6.62
C HIS A 5 -5.37 -41.67 6.99
N GLY A 6 -6.57 -41.76 6.38
CA GLY A 6 -7.66 -40.81 6.57
C GLY A 6 -8.07 -40.56 8.03
N VAL A 7 -8.06 -41.60 8.87
CA VAL A 7 -8.37 -41.48 10.32
C VAL A 7 -7.33 -40.62 11.04
N THR A 8 -6.03 -40.83 10.76
CA THR A 8 -4.93 -40.05 11.33
C THR A 8 -5.01 -38.62 10.88
N ALA A 9 -5.20 -38.40 9.57
CA ALA A 9 -5.32 -37.07 8.97
C ALA A 9 -6.48 -36.27 9.58
N SER A 10 -7.65 -36.90 9.75
CA SER A 10 -8.81 -36.27 10.39
C SER A 10 -8.57 -35.93 11.85
N ALA A 11 -7.89 -36.83 12.61
CA ALA A 11 -7.54 -36.57 14.01
C ALA A 11 -6.61 -35.37 14.17
N ILE A 12 -5.56 -35.25 13.32
CA ILE A 12 -4.64 -34.11 13.29
C ILE A 12 -5.40 -32.82 12.91
N ALA A 13 -6.28 -32.90 11.93
CA ALA A 13 -7.04 -31.72 11.47
C ALA A 13 -7.99 -31.20 12.58
N ARG A 14 -8.60 -32.08 13.38
CA ARG A 14 -9.37 -31.66 14.56
C ARG A 14 -8.50 -30.98 15.61
N GLN A 15 -7.31 -31.53 15.90
CA GLN A 15 -6.36 -30.89 16.83
C GLN A 15 -5.91 -29.49 16.35
N LEU A 16 -5.84 -29.28 15.03
CA LEU A 16 -5.54 -28.00 14.43
C LEU A 16 -6.74 -27.04 14.37
N GLY A 17 -7.91 -27.43 14.90
CA GLY A 17 -9.11 -26.59 14.94
C GLY A 17 -9.79 -26.41 13.58
N MET A 18 -9.60 -27.33 12.63
CA MET A 18 -10.23 -27.27 11.30
C MET A 18 -11.73 -27.61 11.32
N GLY A 19 -12.28 -27.99 12.47
CA GLY A 19 -13.68 -28.36 12.72
C GLY A 19 -13.82 -29.74 13.37
N ASP A 20 -15.02 -30.07 13.89
CA ASP A 20 -15.30 -31.34 14.56
C ASP A 20 -15.77 -32.42 13.56
N ASP A 21 -16.58 -32.04 12.58
CA ASP A 21 -17.08 -32.92 11.52
C ASP A 21 -16.23 -32.80 10.26
N ILE A 22 -15.07 -33.47 10.28
CA ILE A 22 -14.12 -33.44 9.18
C ILE A 22 -14.33 -34.65 8.26
N LYS A 23 -14.83 -34.40 7.06
CA LYS A 23 -14.84 -35.37 5.99
C LYS A 23 -13.45 -35.43 5.34
N ALA A 24 -12.78 -36.58 5.47
CA ALA A 24 -11.55 -36.86 4.72
C ALA A 24 -11.88 -37.61 3.44
N ILE A 25 -11.30 -37.15 2.32
CA ILE A 25 -11.37 -37.87 1.05
C ILE A 25 -10.04 -38.58 0.82
N THR A 26 -10.09 -39.82 0.39
CA THR A 26 -8.90 -40.66 0.24
C THR A 26 -8.40 -40.71 -1.22
N GLY A 27 -7.12 -41.07 -1.43
CA GLY A 27 -6.52 -41.19 -2.75
C GLY A 27 -7.33 -42.07 -3.72
N PRO A 28 -7.83 -43.30 -3.32
CA PRO A 28 -8.68 -44.10 -4.18
C PRO A 28 -10.00 -43.42 -4.59
N GLU A 29 -10.58 -42.58 -3.73
CA GLU A 29 -11.77 -41.79 -4.08
C GLU A 29 -11.41 -40.69 -5.08
N LEU A 30 -10.26 -40.00 -4.91
CA LEU A 30 -9.78 -38.96 -5.84
C LEU A 30 -9.44 -39.50 -7.21
N GLU A 31 -8.95 -40.75 -7.32
CA GLU A 31 -8.59 -41.41 -8.57
C GLU A 31 -9.78 -41.51 -9.54
N HIS A 32 -10.97 -41.78 -9.01
CA HIS A 32 -12.19 -41.96 -9.79
C HIS A 32 -12.99 -40.69 -10.05
N MET A 33 -12.53 -39.55 -9.51
CA MET A 33 -13.20 -38.25 -9.72
C MET A 33 -12.78 -37.63 -11.04
N ASP A 34 -13.75 -37.19 -11.81
CA ASP A 34 -13.53 -36.25 -12.91
C ASP A 34 -13.26 -34.82 -12.37
N GLU A 35 -12.99 -33.88 -13.25
CA GLU A 35 -12.66 -32.51 -12.85
C GLU A 35 -13.82 -31.79 -12.14
N ALA A 36 -15.06 -32.06 -12.55
CA ALA A 36 -16.23 -31.45 -11.92
C ALA A 36 -16.44 -31.98 -10.50
N ALA A 37 -16.35 -33.31 -10.32
CA ALA A 37 -16.40 -33.95 -9.01
C ALA A 37 -15.25 -33.49 -8.10
N MET A 38 -14.03 -33.31 -8.66
CA MET A 38 -12.88 -32.81 -7.92
C MET A 38 -13.12 -31.37 -7.42
N ARG A 39 -13.67 -30.49 -8.25
CA ARG A 39 -14.03 -29.13 -7.86
C ARG A 39 -15.06 -29.07 -6.74
N GLN A 40 -16.04 -29.98 -6.77
CA GLN A 40 -17.02 -30.12 -5.69
C GLN A 40 -16.35 -30.66 -4.43
N ALA A 41 -15.49 -31.68 -4.55
CA ALA A 41 -14.77 -32.28 -3.44
C ALA A 41 -13.91 -31.27 -2.67
N VAL A 42 -13.17 -30.38 -3.34
CA VAL A 42 -12.35 -29.35 -2.67
C VAL A 42 -13.19 -28.23 -2.03
N ALA A 43 -14.41 -28.02 -2.46
CA ALA A 43 -15.33 -27.08 -1.81
C ALA A 43 -15.93 -27.63 -0.51
N GLU A 44 -16.15 -28.96 -0.43
CA GLU A 44 -16.81 -29.62 0.70
C GLU A 44 -15.81 -30.18 1.73
N ALA A 45 -14.70 -30.77 1.27
CA ALA A 45 -13.73 -31.43 2.13
C ALA A 45 -12.51 -30.55 2.44
N ARG A 46 -11.99 -30.69 3.65
CA ARG A 46 -10.79 -29.99 4.12
C ARG A 46 -9.58 -30.88 4.28
N VAL A 47 -9.76 -32.21 4.23
CA VAL A 47 -8.71 -33.21 4.43
C VAL A 47 -8.67 -34.17 3.26
N PHE A 48 -7.49 -34.34 2.68
CA PHE A 48 -7.21 -35.27 1.59
C PHE A 48 -6.07 -36.18 2.02
N ALA A 49 -6.36 -37.47 2.16
CA ALA A 49 -5.50 -38.49 2.73
C ALA A 49 -5.03 -39.49 1.68
N ARG A 50 -3.82 -40.05 1.84
CA ARG A 50 -3.18 -40.95 0.87
C ARG A 50 -3.15 -40.38 -0.55
N ALA A 51 -2.93 -39.06 -0.66
CA ALA A 51 -2.88 -38.40 -1.94
C ALA A 51 -1.56 -38.67 -2.65
N SER A 52 -1.66 -39.10 -3.92
CA SER A 52 -0.49 -39.21 -4.81
C SER A 52 0.01 -37.85 -5.27
N PRO A 53 1.22 -37.74 -5.84
CA PRO A 53 1.71 -36.48 -6.43
C PRO A 53 0.76 -35.88 -7.48
N GLU A 54 0.15 -36.73 -8.29
CA GLU A 54 -0.84 -36.33 -9.29
C GLU A 54 -2.11 -35.77 -8.63
N HIS A 55 -2.58 -36.41 -7.56
CA HIS A 55 -3.72 -35.90 -6.79
C HIS A 55 -3.44 -34.52 -6.22
N LYS A 56 -2.22 -34.27 -5.69
CA LYS A 56 -1.82 -32.95 -5.18
C LYS A 56 -1.95 -31.88 -6.26
N LEU A 57 -1.46 -32.15 -7.46
CA LEU A 57 -1.57 -31.23 -8.60
C LEU A 57 -3.02 -30.99 -9.02
N ARG A 58 -3.83 -32.04 -9.09
CA ARG A 58 -5.26 -31.95 -9.45
C ARG A 58 -6.06 -31.16 -8.42
N LEU A 59 -5.77 -31.35 -7.13
CA LEU A 59 -6.38 -30.59 -6.03
C LEU A 59 -6.07 -29.10 -6.11
N VAL A 60 -4.80 -28.75 -6.36
CA VAL A 60 -4.39 -27.34 -6.55
C VAL A 60 -5.16 -26.72 -7.72
N ARG A 61 -5.23 -27.40 -8.88
CA ARG A 61 -5.98 -26.92 -10.05
C ARG A 61 -7.47 -26.77 -9.77
N ALA A 62 -8.07 -27.69 -9.03
CA ALA A 62 -9.48 -27.65 -8.68
C ALA A 62 -9.81 -26.46 -7.76
N LEU A 63 -8.95 -26.18 -6.77
CA LEU A 63 -9.07 -24.99 -5.90
C LEU A 63 -8.96 -23.72 -6.73
N GLN A 64 -7.95 -23.60 -7.59
CA GLN A 64 -7.77 -22.46 -8.48
C GLN A 64 -8.96 -22.26 -9.42
N ALA A 65 -9.52 -23.36 -9.96
CA ALA A 65 -10.71 -23.32 -10.83
C ALA A 65 -11.98 -22.86 -10.08
N ASN A 66 -12.00 -22.98 -8.75
CA ASN A 66 -13.04 -22.44 -7.89
C ASN A 66 -12.78 -20.95 -7.50
N GLY A 67 -11.69 -20.35 -7.98
CA GLY A 67 -11.33 -18.94 -7.71
C GLY A 67 -10.54 -18.74 -6.43
N GLU A 68 -10.04 -19.81 -5.82
CA GLU A 68 -9.20 -19.74 -4.62
C GLU A 68 -7.75 -19.41 -4.96
N VAL A 69 -7.09 -18.66 -4.10
CA VAL A 69 -5.63 -18.46 -4.13
C VAL A 69 -4.96 -19.54 -3.30
N VAL A 70 -4.17 -20.38 -3.96
CA VAL A 70 -3.62 -21.59 -3.37
C VAL A 70 -2.15 -21.40 -2.98
N SER A 71 -1.85 -21.56 -1.69
CA SER A 71 -0.47 -21.78 -1.23
C SER A 71 -0.25 -23.27 -1.01
N MET A 72 0.78 -23.82 -1.64
CA MET A 72 1.16 -25.24 -1.51
C MET A 72 2.53 -25.34 -0.83
N THR A 73 2.61 -26.16 0.21
CA THR A 73 3.88 -26.48 0.88
C THR A 73 4.32 -27.89 0.51
N GLY A 74 5.63 -28.09 0.35
CA GLY A 74 6.19 -29.40 0.05
C GLY A 74 7.71 -29.44 0.24
N ASP A 75 8.25 -30.65 0.39
CA ASP A 75 9.67 -30.90 0.62
C ASP A 75 10.30 -31.87 -0.40
N GLY A 76 9.48 -32.65 -1.09
CA GLY A 76 9.91 -33.71 -1.98
C GLY A 76 9.89 -33.35 -3.47
N VAL A 77 10.61 -34.16 -4.27
CA VAL A 77 10.56 -34.11 -5.73
C VAL A 77 9.11 -34.30 -6.24
N ASN A 78 8.35 -35.14 -5.55
CA ASN A 78 6.96 -35.44 -5.86
C ASN A 78 6.00 -34.24 -5.67
N ASP A 79 6.42 -33.23 -4.90
CA ASP A 79 5.64 -32.02 -4.66
C ASP A 79 5.94 -30.92 -5.69
N ALA A 80 7.05 -31.03 -6.40
CA ALA A 80 7.50 -29.99 -7.32
C ALA A 80 6.44 -29.57 -8.37
N PRO A 81 5.69 -30.48 -9.01
CA PRO A 81 4.62 -30.07 -9.94
C PRO A 81 3.51 -29.27 -9.27
N ALA A 82 3.09 -29.65 -8.06
CA ALA A 82 2.04 -28.95 -7.30
C ALA A 82 2.56 -27.62 -6.74
N LEU A 83 3.81 -27.56 -6.27
CA LEU A 83 4.47 -26.32 -5.85
C LEU A 83 4.54 -25.29 -6.98
N LYS A 84 4.91 -25.75 -8.19
CA LYS A 84 5.00 -24.88 -9.37
C LYS A 84 3.62 -24.41 -9.87
N GLN A 85 2.59 -25.26 -9.72
CA GLN A 85 1.22 -24.93 -10.14
C GLN A 85 0.54 -23.96 -9.21
N ALA A 86 0.79 -24.04 -7.90
CA ALA A 86 0.18 -23.18 -6.90
C ALA A 86 0.51 -21.69 -7.16
N ASP A 87 -0.37 -20.80 -6.70
CA ASP A 87 -0.12 -19.35 -6.77
C ASP A 87 1.09 -18.96 -5.94
N VAL A 88 1.31 -19.66 -4.81
CA VAL A 88 2.51 -19.52 -3.97
C VAL A 88 3.01 -20.91 -3.56
N GLY A 89 4.00 -21.43 -4.27
CA GLY A 89 4.72 -22.64 -3.85
C GLY A 89 5.71 -22.32 -2.74
N VAL A 90 5.66 -23.07 -1.63
CA VAL A 90 6.54 -22.90 -0.47
C VAL A 90 7.33 -24.19 -0.24
N ALA A 91 8.62 -24.18 -0.48
CA ALA A 91 9.50 -25.33 -0.26
C ALA A 91 10.19 -25.24 1.09
N MET A 92 10.41 -26.40 1.72
CA MET A 92 11.22 -26.50 2.94
C MET A 92 12.70 -26.28 2.61
N GLY A 93 13.39 -25.50 3.44
CA GLY A 93 14.79 -25.12 3.20
C GLY A 93 15.79 -26.15 3.68
N MET A 94 15.58 -26.71 4.88
CA MET A 94 16.47 -27.70 5.47
C MET A 94 16.18 -29.12 4.94
N LYS A 95 14.90 -29.54 4.95
CA LYS A 95 14.45 -30.88 4.55
C LYS A 95 14.13 -30.98 3.06
N GLY A 96 13.91 -29.83 2.39
CA GLY A 96 13.48 -29.79 1.00
C GLY A 96 14.56 -30.24 0.04
N THR A 97 14.14 -31.04 -0.97
CA THR A 97 15.01 -31.39 -2.11
C THR A 97 15.27 -30.16 -2.98
N GLU A 98 16.36 -30.17 -3.74
CA GLU A 98 16.68 -29.09 -4.68
C GLU A 98 15.56 -28.89 -5.73
N ALA A 99 14.89 -29.98 -6.14
CA ALA A 99 13.76 -29.89 -7.07
C ALA A 99 12.56 -29.13 -6.45
N ALA A 100 12.25 -29.40 -5.17
CA ALA A 100 11.20 -28.67 -4.46
C ALA A 100 11.58 -27.17 -4.28
N LYS A 101 12.81 -26.87 -3.90
CA LYS A 101 13.33 -25.49 -3.75
C LYS A 101 13.29 -24.71 -5.05
N GLN A 102 13.63 -25.34 -6.17
CA GLN A 102 13.58 -24.71 -7.51
C GLN A 102 12.14 -24.51 -8.02
N ALA A 103 11.20 -25.37 -7.59
CA ALA A 103 9.79 -25.25 -7.95
C ALA A 103 9.02 -24.23 -7.10
N GLY A 104 9.46 -24.01 -5.85
CA GLY A 104 8.84 -23.08 -4.92
C GLY A 104 9.13 -21.61 -5.25
N ALA A 105 8.14 -20.75 -5.04
CA ALA A 105 8.31 -19.29 -5.08
C ALA A 105 8.97 -18.76 -3.79
N ILE A 106 8.80 -19.50 -2.68
CA ILE A 106 9.36 -19.20 -1.35
C ILE A 106 10.10 -20.43 -0.84
N VAL A 107 11.24 -20.21 -0.17
CA VAL A 107 11.97 -21.26 0.56
C VAL A 107 12.02 -20.91 2.03
N LEU A 108 11.47 -21.78 2.89
CA LEU A 108 11.49 -21.63 4.35
C LEU A 108 12.83 -22.07 4.91
N ALA A 109 13.71 -21.14 5.21
CA ALA A 109 15.06 -21.44 5.70
C ALA A 109 15.07 -22.22 7.03
N ASP A 110 14.05 -22.04 7.86
CA ASP A 110 13.89 -22.64 9.20
C ASP A 110 12.95 -23.84 9.24
N ASP A 111 12.35 -24.24 8.12
CA ASP A 111 11.31 -25.27 8.01
C ASP A 111 10.12 -25.07 8.97
N ASN A 112 9.86 -23.82 9.39
CA ASN A 112 8.84 -23.51 10.37
C ASN A 112 7.57 -22.95 9.70
N PHE A 113 6.42 -23.61 9.85
CA PHE A 113 5.14 -23.17 9.33
C PHE A 113 4.69 -21.81 9.88
N ALA A 114 5.09 -21.43 11.10
CA ALA A 114 4.79 -20.11 11.66
C ALA A 114 5.37 -18.98 10.78
N SER A 115 6.51 -19.22 10.12
CA SER A 115 7.14 -18.26 9.21
C SER A 115 6.28 -17.98 7.98
N ILE A 116 5.40 -18.90 7.56
CA ILE A 116 4.41 -18.65 6.49
C ILE A 116 3.38 -17.60 6.95
N ALA A 117 2.89 -17.73 8.19
CA ALA A 117 1.94 -16.76 8.75
C ALA A 117 2.56 -15.35 8.81
N HIS A 118 3.82 -15.26 9.25
CA HIS A 118 4.57 -13.99 9.23
C HIS A 118 4.78 -13.46 7.81
N ALA A 119 5.08 -14.33 6.84
CA ALA A 119 5.22 -13.91 5.44
C ALA A 119 3.89 -13.35 4.87
N VAL A 120 2.75 -13.94 5.24
CA VAL A 120 1.42 -13.41 4.87
C VAL A 120 1.17 -12.06 5.53
N GLU A 121 1.49 -11.91 6.81
CA GLU A 121 1.35 -10.65 7.55
C GLU A 121 2.18 -9.53 6.92
N GLU A 122 3.45 -9.79 6.66
CA GLU A 122 4.36 -8.85 6.00
C GLU A 122 3.92 -8.52 4.57
N GLY A 123 3.49 -9.53 3.80
CA GLY A 123 2.97 -9.31 2.44
C GLY A 123 1.73 -8.41 2.42
N ARG A 124 0.82 -8.56 3.37
CA ARG A 124 -0.35 -7.69 3.54
C ARG A 124 0.07 -6.27 3.95
N THR A 125 1.04 -6.16 4.85
CA THR A 125 1.60 -4.87 5.29
C THR A 125 2.25 -4.13 4.13
N VAL A 126 3.08 -4.82 3.34
CA VAL A 126 3.72 -4.24 2.13
C VAL A 126 2.67 -3.76 1.14
N TYR A 127 1.63 -4.54 0.89
CA TYR A 127 0.55 -4.14 -0.01
C TYR A 127 -0.19 -2.88 0.49
N ASP A 128 -0.53 -2.83 1.78
CA ASP A 128 -1.17 -1.66 2.40
C ASP A 128 -0.27 -0.43 2.30
N ASN A 129 1.02 -0.57 2.54
CA ASN A 129 1.99 0.51 2.46
C ASN A 129 2.19 1.00 1.02
N LEU A 130 2.25 0.10 0.02
CA LEU A 130 2.26 0.46 -1.40
C LEU A 130 1.00 1.24 -1.78
N ARG A 131 -0.17 0.81 -1.32
CA ARG A 131 -1.44 1.50 -1.57
C ARG A 131 -1.45 2.91 -0.96
N LYS A 132 -0.93 3.06 0.27
CA LYS A 132 -0.74 4.38 0.92
C LYS A 132 0.20 5.26 0.10
N THR A 133 1.34 4.72 -0.32
CA THR A 133 2.34 5.44 -1.13
C THR A 133 1.78 5.92 -2.47
N VAL A 134 1.07 5.05 -3.20
CA VAL A 134 0.41 5.42 -4.46
C VAL A 134 -0.67 6.47 -4.24
N THR A 135 -1.49 6.31 -3.18
CA THR A 135 -2.53 7.27 -2.80
C THR A 135 -1.94 8.63 -2.37
N PHE A 136 -0.70 8.65 -1.89
CA PHE A 136 0.04 9.87 -1.56
C PHE A 136 0.60 10.55 -2.81
N LEU A 137 1.37 9.83 -3.62
CA LEU A 137 2.13 10.41 -4.75
C LEU A 137 1.26 10.87 -5.91
N LEU A 138 0.25 10.08 -6.30
CA LEU A 138 -0.54 10.40 -7.49
C LEU A 138 -1.30 11.73 -7.39
N PRO A 139 -1.94 12.08 -6.26
CA PRO A 139 -2.61 13.37 -6.13
C PRO A 139 -1.64 14.56 -6.12
N ILE A 140 -0.47 14.42 -5.50
CA ILE A 140 0.55 15.46 -5.45
C ILE A 140 1.00 15.79 -6.88
N ASN A 141 1.45 14.77 -7.62
CA ASN A 141 1.84 14.93 -9.02
C ASN A 141 0.68 15.44 -9.89
N GLY A 142 -0.55 15.04 -9.58
CA GLY A 142 -1.76 15.57 -10.22
C GLY A 142 -1.94 17.07 -9.97
N GLY A 143 -1.80 17.52 -8.72
CA GLY A 143 -1.90 18.93 -8.35
C GLY A 143 -0.80 19.80 -8.99
N GLU A 144 0.44 19.32 -8.98
CA GLU A 144 1.57 19.98 -9.68
C GLU A 144 1.31 20.12 -11.18
N SER A 145 0.99 18.99 -11.84
CA SER A 145 0.75 18.96 -13.28
C SER A 145 -0.42 19.85 -13.70
N LEU A 146 -1.53 19.81 -12.95
CA LEU A 146 -2.70 20.65 -13.19
C LEU A 146 -2.38 22.13 -12.98
N SER A 147 -1.53 22.47 -12.01
CA SER A 147 -1.12 23.86 -11.77
C SER A 147 -0.30 24.41 -12.93
N LEU A 148 0.61 23.63 -13.49
CA LEU A 148 1.40 24.00 -14.66
C LEU A 148 0.51 24.10 -15.91
N LEU A 149 -0.35 23.11 -16.13
CA LEU A 149 -1.28 23.10 -17.26
C LEU A 149 -2.20 24.31 -17.23
N LEU A 150 -2.78 24.64 -16.07
CA LEU A 150 -3.67 25.78 -15.90
C LEU A 150 -2.94 27.10 -16.19
N ALA A 151 -1.70 27.25 -15.71
CA ALA A 151 -0.89 28.44 -15.97
C ALA A 151 -0.60 28.62 -17.47
N VAL A 152 -0.28 27.53 -18.18
CA VAL A 152 -0.06 27.56 -19.64
C VAL A 152 -1.35 27.91 -20.38
N LEU A 153 -2.48 27.32 -20.02
CA LEU A 153 -3.78 27.60 -20.65
C LEU A 153 -4.24 29.05 -20.45
N LEU A 154 -3.92 29.63 -19.30
CA LEU A 154 -4.24 31.04 -19.00
C LEU A 154 -3.20 32.04 -19.53
N GLY A 155 -2.09 31.56 -20.10
CA GLY A 155 -1.01 32.42 -20.62
C GLY A 155 -0.30 33.22 -19.53
N ILE A 156 -0.22 32.73 -18.30
CA ILE A 156 0.42 33.40 -17.17
C ILE A 156 1.73 32.70 -16.77
N ALA A 157 2.54 33.40 -15.97
CA ALA A 157 3.79 32.84 -15.47
C ALA A 157 3.53 31.57 -14.62
N LEU A 158 4.38 30.54 -14.81
CA LEU A 158 4.28 29.29 -14.09
C LEU A 158 4.39 29.52 -12.56
N PRO A 159 3.49 28.96 -11.75
CA PRO A 159 3.52 29.11 -10.30
C PRO A 159 4.71 28.36 -9.66
N ILE A 160 5.24 27.35 -10.34
CA ILE A 160 6.40 26.57 -9.93
C ILE A 160 7.28 26.37 -11.17
N THR A 161 8.59 26.58 -11.05
CA THR A 161 9.52 26.33 -12.15
C THR A 161 9.87 24.83 -12.25
N PRO A 162 10.32 24.33 -13.42
CA PRO A 162 10.74 22.92 -13.55
C PRO A 162 11.84 22.52 -12.56
N VAL A 163 12.78 23.41 -12.23
CA VAL A 163 13.83 23.14 -11.26
C VAL A 163 13.28 23.04 -9.83
N GLN A 164 12.28 23.87 -9.51
CA GLN A 164 11.57 23.79 -8.22
C GLN A 164 10.71 22.53 -8.10
N VAL A 165 10.08 22.06 -9.18
CA VAL A 165 9.38 20.76 -9.22
C VAL A 165 10.35 19.60 -8.95
N LEU A 166 11.55 19.63 -9.55
CA LEU A 166 12.58 18.62 -9.25
C LEU A 166 13.00 18.65 -7.79
N TRP A 167 13.16 19.85 -7.20
CA TRP A 167 13.48 20.00 -5.78
C TRP A 167 12.40 19.34 -4.89
N VAL A 168 11.14 19.70 -5.11
CA VAL A 168 10.01 19.16 -4.33
C VAL A 168 9.95 17.63 -4.46
N ASN A 169 9.96 17.12 -5.69
CA ASN A 169 9.86 15.67 -5.92
C ASN A 169 11.02 14.90 -5.29
N MET A 170 12.24 15.43 -5.34
CA MET A 170 13.41 14.75 -4.77
C MET A 170 13.44 14.85 -3.24
N VAL A 171 13.10 16.00 -2.65
CA VAL A 171 13.29 16.26 -1.24
C VAL A 171 12.06 15.90 -0.42
N SER A 172 10.87 16.30 -0.84
CA SER A 172 9.66 16.06 -0.05
C SER A 172 8.90 14.83 -0.51
N SER A 173 8.51 14.75 -1.75
CA SER A 173 7.66 13.65 -2.23
C SER A 173 8.34 12.28 -2.06
N VAL A 174 9.63 12.15 -2.43
CA VAL A 174 10.37 10.89 -2.25
C VAL A 174 10.59 10.58 -0.77
N ALA A 175 11.04 11.55 0.04
CA ALA A 175 11.31 11.31 1.46
C ALA A 175 10.04 10.93 2.22
N LEU A 176 8.92 11.62 1.98
CA LEU A 176 7.65 11.36 2.64
C LEU A 176 6.99 10.06 2.15
N ALA A 177 7.09 9.77 0.84
CA ALA A 177 6.60 8.50 0.29
C ALA A 177 7.38 7.30 0.82
N MET A 178 8.71 7.43 0.97
CA MET A 178 9.54 6.36 1.52
C MET A 178 9.15 6.01 2.95
N VAL A 179 8.76 6.99 3.77
CA VAL A 179 8.27 6.73 5.13
C VAL A 179 7.01 5.89 5.13
N LEU A 180 6.10 6.11 4.18
CA LEU A 180 4.87 5.31 4.03
C LEU A 180 5.18 3.84 3.67
N ALA A 181 6.25 3.59 2.91
CA ALA A 181 6.67 2.24 2.58
C ALA A 181 7.15 1.44 3.81
N PHE A 182 7.55 2.12 4.88
CA PHE A 182 8.03 1.51 6.14
C PHE A 182 7.07 1.73 7.32
N GLU A 183 5.79 2.01 7.06
CA GLU A 183 4.79 2.06 8.13
C GLU A 183 4.62 0.68 8.77
N PRO A 184 4.43 0.63 10.10
CA PRO A 184 4.23 -0.64 10.80
C PRO A 184 2.92 -1.31 10.41
N THR A 185 2.88 -2.63 10.61
CA THR A 185 1.69 -3.46 10.41
C THR A 185 0.49 -2.92 11.20
N GLU A 186 -0.67 -2.83 10.55
CA GLU A 186 -1.92 -2.48 11.22
C GLU A 186 -2.44 -3.66 12.07
N ALA A 187 -2.98 -3.37 13.24
CA ALA A 187 -3.36 -4.40 14.22
C ALA A 187 -4.42 -5.40 13.72
N ASP A 188 -5.21 -5.02 12.72
CA ASP A 188 -6.28 -5.84 12.14
C ASP A 188 -5.87 -6.57 10.86
N VAL A 189 -4.63 -6.45 10.39
CA VAL A 189 -4.18 -6.95 9.08
C VAL A 189 -4.46 -8.44 8.89
N MET A 190 -4.27 -9.25 9.93
CA MET A 190 -4.52 -10.70 9.89
C MET A 190 -5.99 -11.08 10.13
N GLN A 191 -6.81 -10.15 10.60
CA GLN A 191 -8.25 -10.38 10.83
C GLN A 191 -9.09 -10.10 9.57
N ARG A 192 -8.51 -9.42 8.58
CA ARG A 192 -9.17 -9.11 7.31
C ARG A 192 -9.26 -10.36 6.44
N PRO A 193 -10.35 -10.52 5.68
CA PRO A 193 -10.43 -11.60 4.69
C PRO A 193 -9.31 -11.47 3.65
N PRO A 194 -8.93 -12.58 2.98
CA PRO A 194 -8.01 -12.52 1.86
C PRO A 194 -8.50 -11.56 0.77
N ARG A 195 -7.59 -10.81 0.17
CA ARG A 195 -7.89 -9.95 -0.97
C ARG A 195 -8.18 -10.81 -2.21
N ARG A 196 -9.16 -10.40 -2.99
CA ARG A 196 -9.45 -11.07 -4.28
C ARG A 196 -8.32 -10.79 -5.28
N PRO A 197 -7.91 -11.77 -6.10
CA PRO A 197 -6.83 -11.60 -7.08
C PRO A 197 -7.12 -10.53 -8.13
N ASP A 198 -8.39 -10.36 -8.48
CA ASP A 198 -8.91 -9.41 -9.48
C ASP A 198 -9.17 -8.01 -8.91
N GLU A 199 -8.96 -7.80 -7.61
CA GLU A 199 -9.18 -6.49 -6.97
C GLU A 199 -8.12 -5.48 -7.42
N PRO A 200 -8.51 -4.38 -8.10
CA PRO A 200 -7.56 -3.39 -8.57
C PRO A 200 -6.94 -2.63 -7.40
N MET A 201 -5.65 -2.31 -7.50
CA MET A 201 -4.95 -1.47 -6.52
C MET A 201 -5.60 -0.08 -6.42
N LEU A 202 -6.03 0.47 -7.55
CA LEU A 202 -6.78 1.72 -7.63
C LEU A 202 -8.28 1.44 -7.54
N SER A 203 -8.79 1.28 -6.32
CA SER A 203 -10.23 1.19 -6.09
C SER A 203 -10.95 2.49 -6.48
N ARG A 204 -12.27 2.45 -6.66
CA ARG A 204 -13.07 3.67 -6.94
C ARG A 204 -12.86 4.76 -5.91
N PHE A 205 -12.68 4.38 -4.65
CA PHE A 205 -12.34 5.32 -3.57
C PHE A 205 -10.98 5.98 -3.80
N VAL A 206 -9.94 5.20 -4.14
CA VAL A 206 -8.59 5.74 -4.41
C VAL A 206 -8.62 6.69 -5.61
N ILE A 207 -9.34 6.34 -6.68
CA ILE A 207 -9.51 7.19 -7.86
C ILE A 207 -10.18 8.51 -7.48
N TRP A 208 -11.30 8.47 -6.74
CA TRP A 208 -11.96 9.67 -6.22
C TRP A 208 -10.98 10.53 -5.42
N ARG A 209 -10.25 9.91 -4.50
CA ARG A 209 -9.28 10.59 -3.65
C ARG A 209 -8.17 11.27 -4.45
N ILE A 210 -7.68 10.62 -5.51
CA ILE A 210 -6.69 11.22 -6.41
C ILE A 210 -7.22 12.52 -7.00
N PHE A 211 -8.39 12.52 -7.61
CA PHE A 211 -8.97 13.73 -8.21
C PHE A 211 -9.27 14.81 -7.18
N PHE A 212 -9.89 14.43 -6.06
CA PHE A 212 -10.26 15.38 -5.01
C PHE A 212 -9.03 16.07 -4.41
N VAL A 213 -8.02 15.30 -4.06
CA VAL A 213 -6.79 15.83 -3.46
C VAL A 213 -5.96 16.60 -4.49
N SER A 214 -5.88 16.15 -5.76
CA SER A 214 -5.23 16.94 -6.82
C SER A 214 -5.88 18.32 -7.00
N ALA A 215 -7.21 18.39 -6.92
CA ALA A 215 -7.92 19.65 -6.97
C ALA A 215 -7.62 20.55 -5.77
N LEU A 216 -7.48 19.98 -4.57
CA LEU A 216 -7.06 20.74 -3.37
C LEU A 216 -5.63 21.26 -3.50
N PHE A 217 -4.72 20.44 -4.02
CA PHE A 217 -3.32 20.87 -4.27
C PHE A 217 -3.26 21.97 -5.33
N LEU A 218 -3.99 21.81 -6.45
CA LEU A 218 -4.13 22.85 -7.44
C LEU A 218 -4.64 24.17 -6.82
N ALA A 219 -5.71 24.10 -6.04
CA ALA A 219 -6.30 25.29 -5.40
C ALA A 219 -5.32 25.95 -4.42
N GLY A 220 -4.58 25.16 -3.64
CA GLY A 220 -3.57 25.66 -2.71
C GLY A 220 -2.39 26.32 -3.42
N ILE A 221 -1.77 25.62 -4.35
CA ILE A 221 -0.60 26.09 -5.10
C ILE A 221 -0.96 27.37 -5.87
N PHE A 222 -2.00 27.26 -6.71
CA PHE A 222 -2.40 28.34 -7.60
C PHE A 222 -3.02 29.52 -6.84
N GLY A 223 -3.83 29.23 -5.84
CA GLY A 223 -4.45 30.23 -4.99
C GLY A 223 -3.43 31.06 -4.20
N MET A 224 -2.46 30.41 -3.59
CA MET A 224 -1.40 31.09 -2.83
C MET A 224 -0.44 31.89 -3.73
N TYR A 225 -0.15 31.35 -4.93
CA TYR A 225 0.61 32.07 -5.95
C TYR A 225 -0.09 33.38 -6.36
N GLN A 226 -1.38 33.30 -6.71
CA GLN A 226 -2.16 34.47 -7.13
C GLN A 226 -2.39 35.45 -5.98
N TRP A 227 -2.59 34.94 -4.76
CA TRP A 227 -2.70 35.79 -3.58
C TRP A 227 -1.46 36.65 -3.38
N MET A 228 -0.25 36.07 -3.49
CA MET A 228 1.00 36.83 -3.37
C MET A 228 1.14 37.88 -4.46
N LEU A 229 0.82 37.56 -5.71
CA LEU A 229 0.85 38.53 -6.80
C LEU A 229 -0.14 39.68 -6.58
N SER A 230 -1.31 39.40 -6.02
CA SER A 230 -2.31 40.43 -5.69
C SER A 230 -1.86 41.37 -4.56
N GLN A 231 -0.92 40.95 -3.74
CA GLN A 231 -0.28 41.79 -2.72
C GLN A 231 0.89 42.62 -3.29
N GLY A 232 1.15 42.56 -4.61
CA GLY A 232 2.24 43.27 -5.25
C GLY A 232 3.64 42.63 -5.08
N ALA A 233 3.69 41.37 -4.68
CA ALA A 233 4.95 40.62 -4.53
C ALA A 233 5.56 40.31 -5.88
N THR A 234 6.88 40.06 -5.91
CA THR A 234 7.60 39.55 -7.07
C THR A 234 7.11 38.17 -7.51
N VAL A 235 7.35 37.79 -8.74
CA VAL A 235 7.02 36.44 -9.25
C VAL A 235 7.85 35.40 -8.49
N GLU A 236 9.08 35.70 -8.14
CA GLU A 236 10.00 34.87 -7.38
C GLU A 236 9.47 34.59 -5.94
N ALA A 237 9.00 35.64 -5.25
CA ALA A 237 8.35 35.50 -3.94
C ALA A 237 7.05 34.70 -4.04
N ALA A 238 6.23 34.94 -5.05
CA ALA A 238 4.99 34.20 -5.27
C ALA A 238 5.26 32.71 -5.55
N ARG A 239 6.28 32.38 -6.36
CA ARG A 239 6.75 31.00 -6.57
C ARG A 239 7.25 30.35 -5.30
N THR A 240 8.03 31.08 -4.50
CA THR A 240 8.53 30.58 -3.21
C THR A 240 7.38 30.23 -2.28
N VAL A 241 6.33 31.05 -2.21
CA VAL A 241 5.12 30.75 -1.46
C VAL A 241 4.40 29.53 -2.01
N ALA A 242 4.26 29.40 -3.33
CA ALA A 242 3.61 28.25 -3.96
C ALA A 242 4.34 26.94 -3.62
N VAL A 243 5.68 26.90 -3.73
CA VAL A 243 6.52 25.75 -3.38
C VAL A 243 6.42 25.42 -1.90
N ASN A 244 6.52 26.39 -1.01
CA ASN A 244 6.38 26.17 0.43
C ASN A 244 4.98 25.67 0.79
N THR A 245 3.94 26.19 0.12
CA THR A 245 2.55 25.71 0.30
C THR A 245 2.39 24.27 -0.13
N LEU A 246 2.94 23.90 -1.30
CA LEU A 246 2.93 22.52 -1.79
C LEU A 246 3.55 21.57 -0.77
N VAL A 247 4.80 21.85 -0.33
CA VAL A 247 5.50 21.00 0.64
C VAL A 247 4.76 20.94 1.98
N CYS A 248 4.20 22.05 2.44
CA CYS A 248 3.40 22.08 3.66
C CYS A 248 2.15 21.20 3.53
N MET A 249 1.43 21.30 2.42
CA MET A 249 0.27 20.46 2.14
C MET A 249 0.64 18.98 2.04
N GLU A 250 1.80 18.62 1.46
CA GLU A 250 2.32 17.24 1.45
C GLU A 250 2.53 16.69 2.85
N VAL A 251 3.17 17.47 3.74
CA VAL A 251 3.39 17.06 5.13
C VAL A 251 2.06 16.80 5.85
N PHE A 252 1.08 17.69 5.72
CA PHE A 252 -0.23 17.49 6.36
C PHE A 252 -1.04 16.36 5.69
N TYR A 253 -0.91 16.19 4.37
CA TYR A 253 -1.52 15.09 3.64
C TYR A 253 -0.92 13.73 4.04
N LEU A 254 0.39 13.66 4.31
CA LEU A 254 1.04 12.46 4.84
C LEU A 254 0.31 11.93 6.08
N PHE A 255 0.01 12.78 7.05
CA PHE A 255 -0.71 12.38 8.26
C PHE A 255 -2.10 11.84 7.95
N SER A 256 -2.80 12.37 6.94
CA SER A 256 -4.10 11.87 6.51
C SER A 256 -4.00 10.51 5.81
N VAL A 257 -3.00 10.29 4.95
CA VAL A 257 -2.84 9.04 4.17
C VAL A 257 -2.39 7.87 5.03
N ARG A 258 -1.63 8.09 6.08
CA ARG A 258 -1.20 7.03 7.02
C ARG A 258 -2.39 6.22 7.55
N TYR A 259 -3.54 6.84 7.70
CA TYR A 259 -4.79 6.23 8.15
C TYR A 259 -5.87 6.44 7.08
N LEU A 260 -5.88 5.59 6.05
CA LEU A 260 -6.82 5.73 4.93
C LEU A 260 -8.28 5.65 5.38
N LYS A 261 -8.58 4.83 6.36
CA LYS A 261 -9.93 4.54 6.86
C LYS A 261 -10.21 5.13 8.24
N ALA A 262 -9.21 5.14 9.12
CA ALA A 262 -9.34 5.65 10.48
C ALA A 262 -9.14 7.18 10.55
N PRO A 263 -9.67 7.86 11.57
CA PRO A 263 -9.39 9.27 11.78
C PRO A 263 -7.91 9.48 12.11
N SER A 264 -7.31 10.51 11.51
CA SER A 264 -5.91 10.87 11.76
C SER A 264 -5.72 11.62 13.09
N PHE A 265 -6.78 12.24 13.60
CA PHE A 265 -6.79 12.93 14.91
C PHE A 265 -6.89 11.95 16.07
N THR A 266 -5.96 11.02 16.15
CA THR A 266 -5.74 10.15 17.32
C THR A 266 -4.39 10.48 17.95
N VAL A 267 -4.21 10.14 19.24
CA VAL A 267 -2.92 10.37 19.91
C VAL A 267 -1.78 9.67 19.16
N GLN A 268 -2.02 8.47 18.64
CA GLN A 268 -1.04 7.74 17.82
C GLN A 268 -0.87 8.38 16.43
N GLY A 269 -1.95 8.86 15.82
CA GLY A 269 -1.92 9.53 14.52
C GLY A 269 -1.09 10.82 14.55
N VAL A 270 -1.31 11.65 15.55
CA VAL A 270 -0.62 12.95 15.71
C VAL A 270 0.83 12.77 16.17
N LYS A 271 1.12 11.83 17.08
CA LYS A 271 2.49 11.58 17.52
C LYS A 271 3.41 11.09 16.40
N GLY A 272 2.85 10.44 15.39
CA GLY A 272 3.65 9.84 14.32
C GLY A 272 4.52 8.68 14.80
N THR A 273 5.19 8.03 13.87
CA THR A 273 6.30 7.13 14.18
C THR A 273 7.60 7.95 14.22
N PRO A 274 8.65 7.50 14.92
CA PRO A 274 9.94 8.20 14.90
C PRO A 274 10.47 8.44 13.48
N ARG A 275 10.24 7.50 12.57
CA ARG A 275 10.64 7.62 11.14
C ARG A 275 9.92 8.77 10.44
N VAL A 276 8.60 8.91 10.68
CA VAL A 276 7.80 10.02 10.13
C VAL A 276 8.30 11.36 10.67
N LEU A 277 8.54 11.46 11.96
CA LEU A 277 9.02 12.70 12.56
C LEU A 277 10.40 13.11 12.04
N VAL A 278 11.32 12.14 11.86
CA VAL A 278 12.64 12.40 11.26
C VAL A 278 12.51 12.90 9.83
N ALA A 279 11.67 12.27 9.02
CA ALA A 279 11.46 12.69 7.62
C ALA A 279 10.83 14.08 7.55
N VAL A 280 9.76 14.34 8.32
CA VAL A 280 9.09 15.65 8.37
C VAL A 280 10.06 16.74 8.83
N PHE A 281 10.84 16.48 9.87
CA PHE A 281 11.86 17.43 10.34
C PHE A 281 12.93 17.67 9.28
N GLY A 282 13.42 16.62 8.63
CA GLY A 282 14.38 16.73 7.53
C GLY A 282 13.86 17.56 6.35
N VAL A 283 12.63 17.27 5.91
CA VAL A 283 11.96 18.04 4.83
C VAL A 283 11.79 19.50 5.26
N PHE A 284 11.36 19.75 6.49
CA PHE A 284 11.22 21.11 7.01
C PHE A 284 12.56 21.88 7.05
N ALA A 285 13.62 21.23 7.54
CA ALA A 285 14.95 21.85 7.58
C ALA A 285 15.47 22.18 6.16
N LEU A 286 15.30 21.25 5.20
CA LEU A 286 15.66 21.48 3.81
C LEU A 286 14.80 22.56 3.16
N GLN A 287 13.54 22.68 3.51
CA GLN A 287 12.64 23.72 3.00
C GLN A 287 12.97 25.11 3.58
N LEU A 288 13.42 25.19 4.84
CA LEU A 288 14.00 26.42 5.38
C LEU A 288 15.27 26.80 4.63
N LEU A 289 16.13 25.84 4.32
CA LEU A 289 17.33 26.06 3.52
C LEU A 289 16.98 26.61 2.12
N PHE A 290 16.02 25.98 1.43
CA PHE A 290 15.50 26.44 0.12
C PHE A 290 15.00 27.90 0.17
N THR A 291 14.32 28.26 1.25
CA THR A 291 13.66 29.57 1.37
C THR A 291 14.65 30.68 1.80
N TYR A 292 15.61 30.38 2.68
CA TYR A 292 16.40 31.40 3.36
C TYR A 292 17.90 31.38 3.03
N ALA A 293 18.45 30.28 2.49
CA ALA A 293 19.88 30.23 2.18
C ALA A 293 20.21 30.96 0.87
N PRO A 294 21.13 31.93 0.82
CA PRO A 294 21.41 32.74 -0.36
C PRO A 294 21.81 31.93 -1.60
N PHE A 295 22.58 30.84 -1.43
CA PHE A 295 22.96 29.96 -2.53
C PHE A 295 21.77 29.20 -3.13
N MET A 296 20.81 28.80 -2.28
CA MET A 296 19.57 28.14 -2.72
C MET A 296 18.64 29.12 -3.44
N GLN A 297 18.55 30.34 -2.91
CA GLN A 297 17.77 31.39 -3.56
C GLN A 297 18.31 31.70 -4.98
N SER A 298 19.64 31.77 -5.11
CA SER A 298 20.29 31.95 -6.43
C SER A 298 20.03 30.76 -7.38
N LEU A 299 20.05 29.51 -6.86
CA LEU A 299 19.89 28.30 -7.67
C LEU A 299 18.45 28.10 -8.12
N PHE A 300 17.49 28.35 -7.24
CA PHE A 300 16.07 28.04 -7.45
C PHE A 300 15.22 29.29 -7.77
N ALA A 301 15.82 30.48 -7.87
CA ALA A 301 15.12 31.74 -7.97
C ALA A 301 14.01 31.87 -6.90
N SER A 302 14.38 31.62 -5.65
CA SER A 302 13.50 31.76 -4.49
C SER A 302 13.81 33.04 -3.72
N GLU A 303 12.86 33.53 -2.93
CA GLU A 303 13.01 34.72 -2.08
C GLU A 303 12.63 34.38 -0.63
N ALA A 304 13.25 35.09 0.32
CA ALA A 304 12.92 34.93 1.73
C ALA A 304 11.50 35.38 2.04
N LEU A 305 10.76 34.59 2.81
CA LEU A 305 9.39 34.89 3.21
C LEU A 305 9.33 35.55 4.58
N SER A 306 8.37 36.46 4.75
CA SER A 306 8.07 37.02 6.07
C SER A 306 7.45 35.93 6.98
N LEU A 307 7.58 36.10 8.30
CA LEU A 307 6.98 35.18 9.26
C LEU A 307 5.46 35.10 9.10
N SER A 308 4.79 36.22 8.79
CA SER A 308 3.35 36.25 8.56
C SER A 308 2.96 35.42 7.33
N THR A 309 3.70 35.52 6.24
CA THR A 309 3.49 34.71 5.04
C THR A 309 3.73 33.22 5.33
N GLY A 310 4.79 32.90 6.11
CA GLY A 310 5.06 31.54 6.55
C GLY A 310 3.91 30.94 7.39
N MET A 311 3.30 31.73 8.27
CA MET A 311 2.12 31.29 9.04
C MET A 311 0.89 31.00 8.12
N VAL A 312 0.67 31.79 7.09
CA VAL A 312 -0.41 31.55 6.11
C VAL A 312 -0.15 30.26 5.32
N VAL A 313 1.10 29.98 4.95
CA VAL A 313 1.50 28.71 4.32
C VAL A 313 1.19 27.52 5.22
N VAL A 314 1.55 27.59 6.50
CA VAL A 314 1.23 26.53 7.47
C VAL A 314 -0.27 26.36 7.63
N LEU A 315 -1.02 27.46 7.70
CA LEU A 315 -2.49 27.44 7.76
C LEU A 315 -3.10 26.75 6.56
N ALA A 316 -2.58 26.96 5.34
CA ALA A 316 -3.04 26.26 4.14
C ALA A 316 -2.90 24.73 4.28
N GLY A 317 -1.78 24.25 4.82
CA GLY A 317 -1.59 22.82 5.12
C GLY A 317 -2.59 22.28 6.15
N VAL A 318 -2.83 23.04 7.23
CA VAL A 318 -3.83 22.68 8.25
C VAL A 318 -5.23 22.61 7.64
N VAL A 319 -5.61 23.57 6.81
CA VAL A 319 -6.92 23.60 6.12
C VAL A 319 -7.09 22.35 5.25
N VAL A 320 -6.08 21.95 4.50
CA VAL A 320 -6.12 20.71 3.72
C VAL A 320 -6.35 19.50 4.61
N LEU A 321 -5.62 19.37 5.70
CA LEU A 321 -5.83 18.27 6.65
C LEU A 321 -7.26 18.23 7.19
N VAL A 322 -7.82 19.37 7.60
CA VAL A 322 -9.20 19.47 8.11
C VAL A 322 -10.20 19.06 7.03
N ILE A 323 -10.05 19.55 5.80
CA ILE A 323 -10.91 19.18 4.67
C ILE A 323 -10.88 17.66 4.43
N LEU A 324 -9.70 17.06 4.46
CA LEU A 324 -9.53 15.61 4.26
C LEU A 324 -10.14 14.79 5.40
N GLU A 325 -10.07 15.25 6.63
CA GLU A 325 -10.70 14.56 7.76
C GLU A 325 -12.24 14.69 7.73
N ILE A 326 -12.76 15.84 7.28
CA ILE A 326 -14.20 16.01 7.05
C ILE A 326 -14.66 15.06 5.92
N GLU A 327 -13.92 14.98 4.82
CA GLU A 327 -14.21 14.06 3.71
C GLU A 327 -14.26 12.60 4.20
N LYS A 328 -13.27 12.14 4.95
CA LYS A 328 -13.27 10.80 5.55
C LYS A 328 -14.46 10.56 6.48
N ALA A 329 -14.82 11.56 7.29
CA ALA A 329 -15.96 11.45 8.20
C ALA A 329 -17.29 11.34 7.44
N LEU A 330 -17.45 12.09 6.35
CA LEU A 330 -18.63 12.05 5.48
C LEU A 330 -18.73 10.70 4.76
N LEU A 331 -17.65 10.22 4.16
CA LEU A 331 -17.64 8.93 3.46
C LEU A 331 -17.97 7.76 4.39
N ARG A 332 -17.46 7.77 5.62
CA ARG A 332 -17.82 6.77 6.64
C ARG A 332 -19.31 6.82 7.01
N ARG A 333 -19.89 8.01 7.16
CA ARG A 333 -21.32 8.17 7.49
C ARG A 333 -22.23 7.71 6.35
N LEU A 334 -21.79 7.88 5.11
CA LEU A 334 -22.55 7.50 3.91
C LEU A 334 -22.35 6.03 3.52
N GLY A 335 -21.45 5.28 4.20
CA GLY A 335 -21.13 3.90 3.85
C GLY A 335 -20.48 3.77 2.48
N LEU A 336 -19.92 4.85 1.93
CA LEU A 336 -19.32 4.90 0.61
C LEU A 336 -17.81 4.63 0.69
N GLY A 337 -17.36 3.54 0.10
CA GLY A 337 -15.97 3.43 -0.35
C GLY A 337 -14.94 2.97 0.68
N LEU A 338 -15.34 2.31 1.73
CA LEU A 338 -14.35 1.81 2.70
C LEU A 338 -14.18 0.29 2.67
#